data_7471a3b7866ed69f14227ac3584ebf68
#
_entry.id   7471a3b7866ed69f14227ac3584ebf68
#
_cell.length_a   1.000
_cell.length_b   1.000
_cell.length_c   1.000
_cell.angle_alpha   90.00
_cell.angle_beta   90.00
_cell.angle_gamma   90.00
#
_symmetry.space_group_name_H-M   'P 1'
#
loop_
_entity.id
_entity.type
_entity.pdbx_description
1 polymer ?
#
loop_
_entity_poly.entity_id
_entity_poly.type
_entity_poly.pdbx_seq_one_letter_code
_entity_poly.pdbx_strand_id
1 'polypeptide(L)'
;ERSLMNKVSGVYLTKDMTVYAGWRVDENPGTGANPFTDVSEKDWFYGDVMFVYENGLMLGTSKTLFSPHGTATRGMMATILWRMEGSPVPKGKNSFTDVEAEKWYADAITWTAENGIFAGYGKDKFGPDDPITREQLAAIFYRYADYKGYDLTVKGNLDKFKDADKIT
;
A
#
# COMPACT_ATOMS: atom_id res chain seq x y z
N GLU A 1 16.39 26.59 -2.51
CA GLU A 1 17.01 25.89 -1.37
C GLU A 1 16.34 24.55 -1.20
N ARG A 2 17.15 23.50 -1.21
CA ARG A 2 16.71 22.11 -1.26
C ARG A 2 16.09 21.71 0.06
N SER A 3 14.80 21.36 0.04
CA SER A 3 14.17 20.65 1.15
C SER A 3 14.82 19.28 1.27
N LEU A 4 15.55 19.09 2.36
CA LEU A 4 16.15 17.82 2.71
C LEU A 4 15.04 16.88 3.18
N MET A 5 14.73 15.88 2.38
CA MET A 5 14.02 14.69 2.85
C MET A 5 14.88 14.07 3.94
N ASN A 6 14.54 14.30 5.19
CA ASN A 6 15.10 13.53 6.30
C ASN A 6 14.49 12.12 6.25
N LYS A 7 15.22 11.19 5.65
CA LYS A 7 15.00 9.77 5.86
C LYS A 7 15.13 9.50 7.35
N VAL A 8 14.04 9.21 8.02
CA VAL A 8 14.08 8.61 9.35
C VAL A 8 14.47 7.16 9.16
N SER A 9 15.75 6.87 9.21
CA SER A 9 16.26 5.52 9.27
C SER A 9 16.19 5.04 10.72
N GLY A 10 15.25 4.16 11.00
CA GLY A 10 15.07 3.49 12.28
C GLY A 10 13.96 4.08 13.14
N VAL A 11 12.81 3.41 13.13
CA VAL A 11 11.75 3.66 14.12
C VAL A 11 11.92 2.63 15.22
N TYR A 12 12.38 3.07 16.39
CA TYR A 12 12.37 2.23 17.57
C TYR A 12 10.98 2.30 18.21
N LEU A 13 10.25 1.19 18.22
CA LEU A 13 8.97 1.08 18.89
C LEU A 13 9.20 0.93 20.39
N THR A 14 9.01 1.98 21.16
CA THR A 14 8.84 1.88 22.61
C THR A 14 7.36 1.67 22.93
N LYS A 15 7.07 1.12 24.12
CA LYS A 15 5.81 0.53 24.57
C LYS A 15 4.52 1.36 24.34
N ASP A 16 4.66 2.66 24.00
CA ASP A 16 3.57 3.62 23.86
C ASP A 16 3.64 4.45 22.55
N MET A 17 4.33 3.92 21.52
CA MET A 17 4.42 4.64 20.26
C MET A 17 3.29 4.27 19.31
N THR A 18 2.50 5.26 18.96
CA THR A 18 1.71 5.24 17.73
C THR A 18 2.66 5.47 16.56
N VAL A 19 2.81 4.47 15.69
CA VAL A 19 3.63 4.62 14.48
C VAL A 19 2.84 5.46 13.51
N TYR A 20 3.17 6.72 13.42
CA TYR A 20 2.82 7.52 12.26
C TYR A 20 3.88 7.22 11.20
N ALA A 21 3.50 6.72 10.05
CA ALA A 21 4.37 6.79 8.88
C ALA A 21 4.77 8.26 8.75
N GLY A 22 6.05 8.54 8.90
CA GLY A 22 6.57 9.92 8.95
C GLY A 22 6.61 10.54 7.56
N TRP A 23 5.45 10.64 6.94
CA TRP A 23 5.25 11.46 5.76
C TRP A 23 5.18 12.90 6.25
N ARG A 24 6.23 13.67 6.05
CA ARG A 24 6.09 15.11 6.11
C ARG A 24 5.26 15.51 4.90
N VAL A 25 4.01 15.83 5.17
CA VAL A 25 3.27 16.73 4.29
C VAL A 25 4.04 18.03 4.35
N ASP A 26 4.61 18.51 3.23
CA ASP A 26 4.99 19.92 3.13
C ASP A 26 3.76 20.71 3.58
N GLU A 27 3.96 21.75 4.42
CA GLU A 27 2.90 22.53 5.09
C GLU A 27 1.96 23.26 4.11
N ASN A 28 2.04 22.93 2.86
CA ASN A 28 1.16 23.38 1.80
C ASN A 28 0.70 22.14 1.01
N PRO A 29 -0.32 21.38 1.51
CA PRO A 29 -1.02 20.46 0.64
C PRO A 29 -1.51 21.33 -0.50
N GLY A 30 -0.96 21.08 -1.70
CA GLY A 30 -1.32 21.85 -2.86
C GLY A 30 -2.82 22.09 -2.85
N THR A 31 -3.26 23.30 -3.12
CA THR A 31 -4.66 23.67 -3.27
C THR A 31 -5.26 22.99 -4.50
N GLY A 32 -5.00 21.70 -4.66
CA GLY A 32 -5.55 20.85 -5.69
C GLY A 32 -7.05 20.71 -5.44
N ALA A 33 -7.86 21.22 -6.35
CA ALA A 33 -9.29 20.98 -6.29
C ALA A 33 -9.54 19.46 -6.24
N ASN A 34 -10.45 19.04 -5.37
CA ASN A 34 -10.88 17.65 -5.31
C ASN A 34 -11.40 17.20 -6.70
N PRO A 35 -10.76 16.23 -7.38
CA PRO A 35 -11.20 15.78 -8.69
C PRO A 35 -12.39 14.80 -8.61
N PHE A 36 -12.68 14.27 -7.41
CA PHE A 36 -13.61 13.18 -7.21
C PHE A 36 -15.02 13.68 -6.92
N THR A 37 -15.98 13.23 -7.70
CA THR A 37 -17.41 13.58 -7.53
C THR A 37 -18.09 12.74 -6.44
N ASP A 38 -17.47 11.66 -6.02
CA ASP A 38 -17.94 10.71 -5.02
C ASP A 38 -17.24 10.87 -3.65
N VAL A 39 -16.48 11.96 -3.47
CA VAL A 39 -15.82 12.33 -2.21
C VAL A 39 -16.15 13.78 -1.89
N SER A 40 -16.81 13.99 -0.75
CA SER A 40 -17.21 15.31 -0.27
C SER A 40 -16.29 15.79 0.83
N GLU A 41 -16.08 17.12 0.94
CA GLU A 41 -15.34 17.74 2.07
C GLU A 41 -15.95 17.42 3.44
N LYS A 42 -17.22 16.98 3.48
CA LYS A 42 -17.91 16.58 4.71
C LYS A 42 -17.68 15.14 5.10
N ASP A 43 -17.08 14.33 4.23
CA ASP A 43 -16.80 12.94 4.51
C ASP A 43 -15.66 12.83 5.52
N TRP A 44 -15.79 11.94 6.48
CA TRP A 44 -14.78 11.76 7.54
C TRP A 44 -13.41 11.32 6.99
N PHE A 45 -13.39 10.71 5.81
CA PHE A 45 -12.18 10.24 5.12
C PHE A 45 -11.63 11.24 4.08
N TYR A 46 -12.24 12.43 3.95
CA TYR A 46 -11.86 13.41 2.92
C TYR A 46 -10.37 13.76 2.95
N GLY A 47 -9.87 14.12 4.12
CA GLY A 47 -8.45 14.48 4.28
C GLY A 47 -7.50 13.33 3.92
N ASP A 48 -7.86 12.09 4.29
CA ASP A 48 -7.06 10.92 3.98
C ASP A 48 -7.06 10.61 2.48
N VAL A 49 -8.21 10.76 1.82
CA VAL A 49 -8.33 10.58 0.36
C VAL A 49 -7.51 11.62 -0.38
N MET A 50 -7.62 12.89 0.01
CA MET A 50 -6.84 13.97 -0.61
C MET A 50 -5.34 13.74 -0.40
N PHE A 51 -4.93 13.33 0.79
CA PHE A 51 -3.53 13.02 1.07
C PHE A 51 -2.98 11.91 0.14
N VAL A 52 -3.65 10.77 0.05
CA VAL A 52 -3.16 9.66 -0.78
C VAL A 52 -3.22 9.99 -2.27
N TYR A 53 -4.15 10.84 -2.70
CA TYR A 53 -4.24 11.32 -4.07
C TYR A 53 -3.11 12.30 -4.41
N GLU A 54 -2.90 13.34 -3.60
CA GLU A 54 -1.88 14.39 -3.81
C GLU A 54 -0.46 13.82 -3.76
N ASN A 55 -0.24 12.77 -2.96
CA ASN A 55 1.03 12.07 -2.91
C ASN A 55 1.17 10.97 -3.98
N GLY A 56 0.20 10.86 -4.89
CA GLY A 56 0.27 9.91 -6.00
C GLY A 56 0.15 8.44 -5.60
N LEU A 57 -0.28 8.14 -4.36
CA LEU A 57 -0.40 6.78 -3.85
C LEU A 57 -1.66 6.09 -4.39
N MET A 58 -2.79 6.79 -4.35
CA MET A 58 -4.07 6.32 -4.88
C MET A 58 -4.67 7.38 -5.81
N LEU A 59 -4.88 7.04 -7.07
CA LEU A 59 -5.33 7.98 -8.10
C LEU A 59 -6.83 7.89 -8.43
N GLY A 60 -7.57 7.12 -7.64
CA GLY A 60 -8.98 6.82 -7.91
C GLY A 60 -9.16 5.64 -8.89
N THR A 61 -10.42 5.26 -9.10
CA THR A 61 -10.82 4.20 -10.04
C THR A 61 -11.13 4.76 -11.44
N SER A 62 -11.32 6.08 -11.54
CA SER A 62 -11.41 6.83 -12.77
C SER A 62 -10.90 8.27 -12.55
N LYS A 63 -10.95 9.11 -13.59
CA LYS A 63 -10.56 10.53 -13.49
C LYS A 63 -11.38 11.32 -12.47
N THR A 64 -12.60 10.89 -12.19
CA THR A 64 -13.57 11.62 -11.36
C THR A 64 -14.18 10.78 -10.23
N LEU A 65 -13.73 9.54 -10.05
CA LEU A 65 -14.23 8.65 -8.99
C LEU A 65 -13.06 8.07 -8.21
N PHE A 66 -13.14 8.19 -6.88
CA PHE A 66 -12.24 7.53 -5.94
C PHE A 66 -12.74 6.12 -5.58
N SER A 67 -14.06 5.94 -5.54
CA SER A 67 -14.76 4.73 -5.11
C SER A 67 -14.47 4.36 -3.64
N PRO A 68 -14.78 5.25 -2.69
CA PRO A 68 -14.36 5.08 -1.29
C PRO A 68 -14.97 3.84 -0.61
N HIS A 69 -16.08 3.33 -1.12
CA HIS A 69 -16.74 2.12 -0.63
C HIS A 69 -16.40 0.87 -1.46
N GLY A 70 -15.51 1.02 -2.44
CA GLY A 70 -15.07 -0.08 -3.29
C GLY A 70 -14.12 -1.04 -2.55
N THR A 71 -14.06 -2.28 -3.02
CA THR A 71 -13.12 -3.26 -2.50
C THR A 71 -11.77 -3.09 -3.19
N ALA A 72 -10.68 -3.05 -2.42
CA ALA A 72 -9.34 -3.03 -2.98
C ALA A 72 -8.98 -4.38 -3.59
N THR A 73 -8.34 -4.37 -4.76
CA THR A 73 -7.80 -5.57 -5.39
C THR A 73 -6.32 -5.78 -5.03
N ARG A 74 -5.82 -6.97 -5.32
CA ARG A 74 -4.40 -7.33 -5.12
C ARG A 74 -3.49 -6.46 -5.98
N GLY A 75 -3.87 -6.17 -7.22
CA GLY A 75 -3.14 -5.27 -8.10
C GLY A 75 -3.10 -3.84 -7.59
N MET A 76 -4.20 -3.33 -7.02
CA MET A 76 -4.24 -2.02 -6.37
C MET A 76 -3.26 -1.96 -5.19
N MET A 77 -3.26 -2.99 -4.33
CA MET A 77 -2.36 -3.01 -3.17
C MET A 77 -0.89 -3.08 -3.56
N ALA A 78 -0.55 -3.90 -4.56
CA ALA A 78 0.81 -3.95 -5.09
C ALA A 78 1.25 -2.58 -5.61
N THR A 79 0.36 -1.88 -6.33
CA THR A 79 0.65 -0.56 -6.90
C THR A 79 0.82 0.51 -5.82
N ILE A 80 0.04 0.47 -4.75
CA ILE A 80 0.21 1.41 -3.63
C ILE A 80 1.59 1.24 -3.00
N LEU A 81 1.99 0.01 -2.67
CA LEU A 81 3.30 -0.25 -2.06
C LEU A 81 4.47 0.14 -2.98
N TRP A 82 4.33 -0.15 -4.28
CA TRP A 82 5.32 0.24 -5.27
C TRP A 82 5.47 1.77 -5.40
N ARG A 83 4.36 2.50 -5.39
CA ARG A 83 4.36 3.97 -5.39
C ARG A 83 4.93 4.57 -4.12
N MET A 84 4.68 3.95 -2.97
CA MET A 84 5.29 4.34 -1.70
C MET A 84 6.83 4.29 -1.74
N GLU A 85 7.40 3.43 -2.56
CA GLU A 85 8.85 3.33 -2.78
C GLU A 85 9.36 4.19 -3.96
N GLY A 86 8.51 5.04 -4.51
CA GLY A 86 8.88 5.94 -5.61
C GLY A 86 8.85 5.28 -6.98
N SER A 87 8.04 4.25 -7.15
CA SER A 87 7.80 3.56 -8.42
C SER A 87 9.09 3.04 -9.09
N PRO A 88 9.92 2.25 -8.39
CA PRO A 88 11.18 1.75 -8.94
C PRO A 88 10.95 0.81 -10.12
N VAL A 89 11.80 0.91 -11.13
CA VAL A 89 11.74 0.02 -12.29
C VAL A 89 12.07 -1.41 -11.85
N PRO A 90 11.23 -2.42 -12.15
CA PRO A 90 11.53 -3.82 -11.87
C PRO A 90 12.81 -4.27 -12.57
N LYS A 91 13.61 -5.09 -11.92
CA LYS A 91 14.85 -5.67 -12.48
C LYS A 91 14.59 -6.94 -13.27
N GLY A 92 13.57 -7.70 -12.83
CA GLY A 92 13.17 -8.96 -13.41
C GLY A 92 12.07 -8.82 -14.45
N LYS A 93 11.68 -9.97 -15.02
CA LYS A 93 10.50 -10.06 -15.88
C LYS A 93 9.31 -10.55 -15.06
N ASN A 94 8.12 -10.10 -15.46
CA ASN A 94 6.89 -10.66 -14.91
C ASN A 94 6.84 -12.19 -15.14
N SER A 95 6.61 -12.94 -14.07
CA SER A 95 6.49 -14.40 -14.10
C SER A 95 5.03 -14.90 -14.07
N PHE A 96 4.06 -13.99 -13.97
CA PHE A 96 2.65 -14.33 -13.85
C PHE A 96 1.95 -14.30 -15.20
N THR A 97 1.24 -15.36 -15.52
CA THR A 97 0.55 -15.53 -16.82
C THR A 97 -0.76 -14.75 -16.91
N ASP A 98 -1.28 -14.28 -15.78
CA ASP A 98 -2.49 -13.45 -15.67
C ASP A 98 -2.18 -11.96 -15.44
N VAL A 99 -0.94 -11.55 -15.60
CA VAL A 99 -0.48 -10.17 -15.52
C VAL A 99 0.03 -9.75 -16.89
N GLU A 100 -0.80 -9.06 -17.65
CA GLU A 100 -0.44 -8.52 -18.97
C GLU A 100 0.53 -7.35 -18.80
N ALA A 101 1.59 -7.28 -19.63
CA ALA A 101 2.66 -6.30 -19.52
C ALA A 101 2.17 -4.83 -19.66
N GLU A 102 1.10 -4.61 -20.42
CA GLU A 102 0.54 -3.29 -20.72
C GLU A 102 -0.38 -2.76 -19.61
N LYS A 103 -0.67 -3.55 -18.59
CA LYS A 103 -1.56 -3.15 -17.50
C LYS A 103 -0.85 -2.22 -16.52
N TRP A 104 -1.61 -1.28 -15.98
CA TRP A 104 -1.14 -0.25 -15.05
C TRP A 104 -0.48 -0.81 -13.77
N TYR A 105 -0.79 -2.05 -13.42
CA TYR A 105 -0.26 -2.74 -12.24
C TYR A 105 0.95 -3.66 -12.55
N ALA A 106 1.31 -3.84 -13.83
CA ALA A 106 2.28 -4.87 -14.22
C ALA A 106 3.67 -4.68 -13.58
N ASP A 107 4.21 -3.47 -13.65
CA ASP A 107 5.50 -3.14 -13.05
C ASP A 107 5.46 -3.26 -11.51
N ALA A 108 4.37 -2.79 -10.91
CA ALA A 108 4.18 -2.87 -9.46
C ALA A 108 4.12 -4.32 -8.97
N ILE A 109 3.39 -5.18 -9.67
CA ILE A 109 3.30 -6.61 -9.35
C ILE A 109 4.68 -7.27 -9.51
N THR A 110 5.36 -7.01 -10.61
CA THR A 110 6.69 -7.54 -10.86
C THR A 110 7.67 -7.12 -9.77
N TRP A 111 7.68 -5.83 -9.42
CA TRP A 111 8.56 -5.29 -8.39
C TRP A 111 8.23 -5.85 -6.99
N THR A 112 6.97 -5.92 -6.60
CA THR A 112 6.59 -6.47 -5.29
C THR A 112 6.91 -7.96 -5.16
N ALA A 113 6.80 -8.71 -6.26
CA ALA A 113 7.14 -10.13 -6.31
C ALA A 113 8.65 -10.37 -6.20
N GLU A 114 9.46 -9.63 -6.97
CA GLU A 114 10.93 -9.78 -6.94
C GLU A 114 11.55 -9.40 -5.59
N ASN A 115 10.88 -8.53 -4.83
CA ASN A 115 11.30 -8.14 -3.49
C ASN A 115 10.65 -8.97 -2.37
N GLY A 116 9.92 -10.03 -2.71
CA GLY A 116 9.31 -10.94 -1.74
C GLY A 116 8.17 -10.36 -0.93
N ILE A 117 7.66 -9.17 -1.32
CA ILE A 117 6.59 -8.47 -0.61
C ILE A 117 5.24 -9.11 -0.90
N PHE A 118 4.98 -9.40 -2.17
CA PHE A 118 3.68 -9.90 -2.59
C PHE A 118 3.83 -11.14 -3.48
N ALA A 119 3.46 -12.30 -2.96
CA ALA A 119 3.51 -13.57 -3.69
C ALA A 119 2.22 -13.80 -4.50
N GLY A 120 2.33 -14.57 -5.57
CA GLY A 120 1.17 -15.12 -6.27
C GLY A 120 0.52 -16.30 -5.53
N TYR A 121 -0.52 -16.87 -6.13
CA TYR A 121 -1.23 -18.05 -5.62
C TYR A 121 -0.54 -19.38 -5.98
N GLY A 122 0.60 -19.33 -6.64
CA GLY A 122 1.24 -20.50 -7.27
C GLY A 122 0.73 -20.73 -8.69
N LYS A 123 1.36 -21.70 -9.40
CA LYS A 123 1.06 -22.00 -10.82
C LYS A 123 1.11 -20.77 -11.73
N ASP A 124 2.05 -19.88 -11.46
CA ASP A 124 2.27 -18.65 -12.24
C ASP A 124 1.02 -17.71 -12.31
N LYS A 125 0.22 -17.68 -11.24
CA LYS A 125 -0.95 -16.81 -11.09
C LYS A 125 -0.78 -15.83 -9.95
N PHE A 126 -1.10 -14.57 -10.22
CA PHE A 126 -1.10 -13.49 -9.24
C PHE A 126 -2.51 -13.14 -8.74
N GLY A 127 -3.51 -13.13 -9.62
CA GLY A 127 -4.87 -12.69 -9.32
C GLY A 127 -4.97 -11.17 -9.16
N PRO A 128 -4.57 -10.33 -10.14
CA PRO A 128 -4.49 -8.87 -9.99
C PRO A 128 -5.84 -8.22 -9.66
N ASP A 129 -6.92 -8.77 -10.18
CA ASP A 129 -8.28 -8.24 -10.03
C ASP A 129 -9.04 -8.87 -8.85
N ASP A 130 -8.45 -9.86 -8.17
CA ASP A 130 -9.07 -10.48 -7.01
C ASP A 130 -9.10 -9.53 -5.81
N PRO A 131 -10.18 -9.50 -5.03
CA PRO A 131 -10.23 -8.74 -3.80
C PRO A 131 -9.22 -9.29 -2.79
N ILE A 132 -8.57 -8.38 -2.06
CA ILE A 132 -7.60 -8.76 -1.03
C ILE A 132 -8.30 -9.03 0.30
N THR A 133 -7.98 -10.17 0.94
CA THR A 133 -8.49 -10.47 2.28
C THR A 133 -7.66 -9.81 3.37
N ARG A 134 -8.23 -9.67 4.58
CA ARG A 134 -7.54 -9.06 5.72
C ARG A 134 -6.27 -9.84 6.13
N GLU A 135 -6.31 -11.17 6.08
CA GLU A 135 -5.15 -12.02 6.38
C GLU A 135 -4.05 -11.87 5.34
N GLN A 136 -4.42 -11.81 4.04
CA GLN A 136 -3.46 -11.52 2.96
C GLN A 136 -2.82 -10.15 3.15
N LEU A 137 -3.63 -9.13 3.49
CA LEU A 137 -3.15 -7.79 3.75
C LEU A 137 -2.17 -7.76 4.94
N ALA A 138 -2.46 -8.47 6.02
CA ALA A 138 -1.56 -8.59 7.17
C ALA A 138 -0.23 -9.24 6.78
N ALA A 139 -0.26 -10.33 6.00
CA ALA A 139 0.95 -11.00 5.53
C ALA A 139 1.80 -10.09 4.61
N ILE A 140 1.16 -9.28 3.77
CA ILE A 140 1.85 -8.33 2.90
C ILE A 140 2.51 -7.23 3.72
N PHE A 141 1.83 -6.65 4.70
CA PHE A 141 2.42 -5.63 5.57
C PHE A 141 3.58 -6.17 6.39
N TYR A 142 3.50 -7.41 6.86
CA TYR A 142 4.62 -8.06 7.55
C TYR A 142 5.84 -8.18 6.63
N ARG A 143 5.66 -8.67 5.40
CA ARG A 143 6.74 -8.80 4.42
C ARG A 143 7.28 -7.44 3.96
N TYR A 144 6.41 -6.44 3.84
CA TYR A 144 6.83 -5.09 3.53
C TYR A 144 7.64 -4.48 4.68
N ALA A 145 7.28 -4.72 5.94
CA ALA A 145 8.04 -4.29 7.09
C ALA A 145 9.43 -4.97 7.14
N ASP A 146 9.51 -6.26 6.78
CA ASP A 146 10.77 -6.99 6.62
C ASP A 146 11.63 -6.39 5.51
N TYR A 147 11.04 -6.13 4.34
CA TYR A 147 11.71 -5.44 3.24
C TYR A 147 12.28 -4.07 3.66
N LYS A 148 11.58 -3.33 4.51
CA LYS A 148 12.03 -2.05 5.07
C LYS A 148 13.09 -2.20 6.17
N GLY A 149 13.39 -3.41 6.62
CA GLY A 149 14.31 -3.68 7.71
C GLY A 149 13.78 -3.23 9.09
N TYR A 150 12.46 -3.23 9.27
CA TYR A 150 11.87 -2.93 10.58
C TYR A 150 12.09 -4.08 11.56
N ASP A 151 12.12 -3.76 12.86
CA ASP A 151 12.21 -4.79 13.90
C ASP A 151 10.90 -5.60 13.99
N LEU A 152 10.99 -6.88 13.65
CA LEU A 152 9.86 -7.82 13.65
C LEU A 152 9.90 -8.78 14.86
N THR A 153 10.75 -8.52 15.84
CA THR A 153 10.89 -9.39 17.04
C THR A 153 9.70 -9.33 17.98
N VAL A 154 8.97 -8.21 17.97
CA VAL A 154 7.76 -8.02 18.81
C VAL A 154 6.60 -8.80 18.21
N LYS A 155 6.12 -9.81 18.96
CA LYS A 155 4.96 -10.62 18.55
C LYS A 155 3.71 -10.14 19.29
N GLY A 156 2.65 -9.91 18.52
CA GLY A 156 1.31 -9.66 19.06
C GLY A 156 0.73 -10.93 19.70
N ASN A 157 -0.09 -10.76 20.74
CA ASN A 157 -0.90 -11.86 21.29
C ASN A 157 -2.28 -11.83 20.65
N LEU A 158 -2.66 -12.93 20.00
CA LEU A 158 -3.95 -13.11 19.31
C LEU A 158 -5.02 -13.71 20.21
N ASP A 159 -4.71 -14.17 21.43
CA ASP A 159 -5.63 -14.86 22.33
C ASP A 159 -6.90 -14.06 22.66
N LYS A 160 -6.83 -12.72 22.55
CA LYS A 160 -7.96 -11.82 22.76
C LYS A 160 -9.01 -11.84 21.64
N PHE A 161 -8.69 -12.42 20.48
CA PHE A 161 -9.62 -12.53 19.37
C PHE A 161 -10.39 -13.85 19.43
N LYS A 162 -11.72 -13.79 19.29
CA LYS A 162 -12.59 -14.97 19.39
C LYS A 162 -12.38 -15.99 18.27
N ASP A 163 -11.76 -15.60 17.20
CA ASP A 163 -11.47 -16.37 15.99
C ASP A 163 -9.96 -16.58 15.78
N ALA A 164 -9.19 -16.51 16.87
CA ALA A 164 -7.73 -16.72 16.82
C ALA A 164 -7.34 -18.07 16.21
N ASP A 165 -8.18 -19.09 16.42
CA ASP A 165 -8.05 -20.45 15.86
C ASP A 165 -8.29 -20.54 14.35
N LYS A 166 -8.87 -19.51 13.74
CA LYS A 166 -9.18 -19.42 12.31
C LYS A 166 -8.19 -18.52 11.54
N ILE A 167 -7.28 -17.87 12.24
CA ILE A 167 -6.23 -17.07 11.64
C ILE A 167 -5.11 -18.01 11.19
N THR A 168 -4.93 -18.16 9.88
CA THR A 168 -3.95 -19.07 9.25
C THR A 168 -2.65 -18.36 8.88
#